data_9d8f8f6277fb1ff8e2d8b95c6634c3a1
#
_entry.id   9d8f8f6277fb1ff8e2d8b95c6634c3a1
#
_cell.length_a   1.000
_cell.length_b   1.000
_cell.length_c   1.000
_cell.angle_alpha   90.00
_cell.angle_beta   90.00
_cell.angle_gamma   90.00
#
_symmetry.space_group_name_H-M   'P 1'
#
loop_
_entity.id
_entity.type
_entity.pdbx_description
1 polymer ?
#
loop_
_entity_poly.entity_id
_entity_poly.type
_entity_poly.pdbx_seq_one_letter_code
_entity_poly.pdbx_strand_id
1 'polypeptide(L)'
;QDVTGVTELTKVISVNNWTNETLTYDLSTTYRYAGDDNGAVTLEVFPKELVVPPMGPGKAPEANFLVKMIIDGEKLDEWTMNSGSLGNSGANLTANEYDGYLWLDDTSTDEDDAAMIHMPWHVLPRKSVQVTADPDVLSGWVDDVALVEFSNTGVQETYMGLYDWIAHSPQIAPLGGMGDNIQTYMGLYDWIAHSH
;
A
#
# COMPACT_ATOMS: atom_id res chain seq x y z
N GLN A 1 -2.35 -0.55 -2.62
CA GLN A 1 -2.40 -0.34 -1.15
C GLN A 1 -2.20 1.14 -0.84
N ASP A 2 -3.19 1.80 -0.24
CA ASP A 2 -3.08 3.17 0.24
C ASP A 2 -2.26 3.21 1.54
N VAL A 3 -1.30 4.11 1.61
CA VAL A 3 -0.32 4.21 2.69
C VAL A 3 -0.34 5.63 3.26
N THR A 4 -0.80 5.77 4.48
CA THR A 4 -0.89 7.05 5.21
C THR A 4 0.17 7.19 6.31
N GLY A 5 1.08 6.24 6.40
CA GLY A 5 2.15 6.16 7.39
C GLY A 5 2.94 4.87 7.17
N VAL A 6 3.37 4.19 8.21
CA VAL A 6 3.98 2.86 8.11
C VAL A 6 2.90 1.79 8.12
N THR A 7 2.90 0.93 7.09
CA THR A 7 1.96 -0.18 6.94
C THR A 7 2.70 -1.50 6.99
N GLU A 8 2.23 -2.45 7.78
CA GLU A 8 2.78 -3.79 7.88
C GLU A 8 1.77 -4.83 7.37
N LEU A 9 2.21 -5.68 6.45
CA LEU A 9 1.43 -6.79 5.92
C LEU A 9 2.17 -8.09 6.23
N THR A 10 1.44 -9.08 6.73
CA THR A 10 2.04 -10.35 7.12
C THR A 10 1.33 -11.51 6.44
N LYS A 11 2.09 -12.48 5.95
CA LYS A 11 1.57 -13.69 5.32
C LYS A 11 2.37 -14.90 5.78
N VAL A 12 1.67 -15.98 6.07
CA VAL A 12 2.27 -17.31 6.32
C VAL A 12 2.28 -18.09 5.01
N ILE A 13 3.43 -18.65 4.68
CA ILE A 13 3.63 -19.51 3.51
C ILE A 13 3.91 -20.91 3.98
N SER A 14 3.24 -21.89 3.40
CA SER A 14 3.41 -23.31 3.69
C SER A 14 4.22 -24.01 2.59
N VAL A 15 5.20 -24.82 3.00
CA VAL A 15 6.00 -25.66 2.13
C VAL A 15 5.72 -27.12 2.47
N ASN A 16 5.38 -27.92 1.47
CA ASN A 16 5.13 -29.35 1.62
C ASN A 16 6.26 -30.13 0.96
N ASN A 17 6.80 -31.14 1.66
CA ASN A 17 7.82 -32.02 1.16
C ASN A 17 7.21 -33.36 0.71
N TRP A 18 7.38 -33.70 -0.54
CA TRP A 18 6.89 -34.94 -1.14
C TRP A 18 8.03 -35.97 -1.35
N THR A 19 9.22 -35.70 -0.83
CA THR A 19 10.37 -36.58 -0.91
C THR A 19 10.52 -37.45 0.35
N ASN A 20 11.37 -38.43 0.28
CA ASN A 20 11.68 -39.30 1.44
C ASN A 20 12.83 -38.75 2.30
N GLU A 21 13.35 -37.59 1.96
CA GLU A 21 14.48 -36.94 2.61
C GLU A 21 14.05 -35.65 3.29
N THR A 22 14.75 -35.21 4.31
CA THR A 22 14.57 -33.91 4.91
C THR A 22 15.13 -32.85 3.96
N LEU A 23 14.36 -31.82 3.65
CA LEU A 23 14.82 -30.70 2.86
C LEU A 23 15.08 -29.50 3.78
N THR A 24 16.15 -28.77 3.50
CA THR A 24 16.51 -27.56 4.24
C THR A 24 16.69 -26.44 3.23
N TYR A 25 16.02 -25.31 3.46
CA TYR A 25 16.06 -24.16 2.57
C TYR A 25 16.56 -22.93 3.30
N ASP A 26 17.50 -22.23 2.69
CA ASP A 26 17.80 -20.85 3.07
C ASP A 26 16.79 -19.91 2.40
N LEU A 27 16.21 -19.03 3.21
CA LEU A 27 15.18 -18.09 2.76
C LEU A 27 15.75 -16.69 2.60
N SER A 28 15.58 -16.13 1.41
CA SER A 28 16.01 -14.77 1.10
C SER A 28 15.00 -14.01 0.24
N THR A 29 15.18 -12.72 0.14
CA THR A 29 14.34 -11.83 -0.69
C THR A 29 15.22 -10.95 -1.55
N THR A 30 14.78 -10.69 -2.78
CA THR A 30 15.45 -9.77 -3.68
C THR A 30 14.43 -8.84 -4.32
N TYR A 31 14.88 -7.65 -4.72
CA TYR A 31 14.13 -6.79 -5.61
C TYR A 31 14.47 -7.13 -7.06
N ARG A 32 13.53 -6.91 -7.94
CA ARG A 32 13.74 -7.05 -9.38
C ARG A 32 14.62 -5.93 -9.93
N TYR A 33 14.41 -4.72 -9.44
CA TYR A 33 15.18 -3.55 -9.82
C TYR A 33 15.98 -3.01 -8.64
N ALA A 34 17.22 -2.64 -8.88
CA ALA A 34 18.10 -2.13 -7.82
C ALA A 34 17.61 -0.80 -7.20
N GLY A 35 16.79 -0.04 -7.93
CA GLY A 35 16.21 1.20 -7.45
C GLY A 35 15.12 1.00 -6.39
N ASP A 36 14.54 -0.20 -6.32
CA ASP A 36 13.47 -0.52 -5.38
C ASP A 36 14.00 -0.79 -3.96
N ASP A 37 15.30 -1.05 -3.84
CA ASP A 37 15.99 -1.19 -2.55
C ASP A 37 16.31 0.19 -1.94
N ASN A 38 15.28 1.00 -1.80
CA ASN A 38 15.34 2.37 -1.26
C ASN A 38 14.80 2.48 0.19
N GLY A 39 14.36 1.36 0.74
CA GLY A 39 13.81 1.26 2.09
C GLY A 39 12.36 1.75 2.23
N ALA A 40 11.67 2.07 1.12
CA ALA A 40 10.25 2.39 1.14
C ALA A 40 9.39 1.13 1.30
N VAL A 41 9.80 0.03 0.66
CA VAL A 41 9.19 -1.28 0.82
C VAL A 41 10.26 -2.28 1.23
N THR A 42 10.05 -2.98 2.33
CA THR A 42 10.99 -3.99 2.83
C THR A 42 10.27 -5.32 3.05
N LEU A 43 10.88 -6.42 2.63
CA LEU A 43 10.42 -7.77 2.94
C LEU A 43 11.35 -8.46 3.92
N GLU A 44 10.76 -8.98 4.98
CA GLU A 44 11.42 -9.82 5.97
C GLU A 44 10.84 -11.23 5.92
N VAL A 45 11.70 -12.23 6.03
CA VAL A 45 11.28 -13.64 6.13
C VAL A 45 11.78 -14.23 7.42
N PHE A 46 10.97 -15.06 8.05
CA PHE A 46 11.30 -15.74 9.30
C PHE A 46 10.66 -17.12 9.37
N PRO A 47 11.44 -18.16 9.75
CA PRO A 47 12.88 -18.16 9.99
C PRO A 47 13.69 -17.92 8.71
N LYS A 48 14.99 -17.70 8.82
CA LYS A 48 15.88 -17.60 7.65
C LYS A 48 16.24 -18.97 7.06
N GLU A 49 16.19 -20.01 7.87
CA GLU A 49 16.37 -21.41 7.47
C GLU A 49 15.07 -22.15 7.76
N LEU A 50 14.55 -22.89 6.78
CA LEU A 50 13.34 -23.68 6.87
C LEU A 50 13.67 -25.16 6.68
N VAL A 51 13.43 -25.97 7.72
CA VAL A 51 13.57 -27.42 7.65
C VAL A 51 12.21 -28.06 7.43
N VAL A 52 12.08 -28.83 6.33
CA VAL A 52 10.86 -29.56 5.98
C VAL A 52 11.09 -31.05 6.09
N PRO A 53 10.47 -31.74 7.06
CA PRO A 53 10.67 -33.18 7.29
C PRO A 53 10.31 -34.01 6.05
N PRO A 54 10.80 -35.27 5.96
CA PRO A 54 10.47 -36.18 4.87
C PRO A 54 9.00 -36.61 4.90
N MET A 55 8.50 -37.03 3.75
CA MET A 55 7.14 -37.54 3.61
C MET A 55 6.94 -38.76 4.55
N GLY A 56 5.92 -38.66 5.40
CA GLY A 56 5.49 -39.77 6.26
C GLY A 56 4.36 -40.59 5.65
N PRO A 57 3.96 -41.71 6.26
CA PRO A 57 2.85 -42.50 5.77
C PRO A 57 1.53 -41.71 5.74
N GLY A 58 1.05 -41.43 4.54
CA GLY A 58 -0.27 -40.90 4.29
C GLY A 58 -0.43 -39.37 4.32
N LYS A 59 0.62 -38.61 4.62
CA LYS A 59 0.56 -37.13 4.59
C LYS A 59 1.93 -36.52 4.29
N ALA A 60 1.98 -35.56 3.37
CA ALA A 60 3.15 -34.72 3.21
C ALA A 60 3.30 -33.81 4.45
N PRO A 61 4.48 -33.78 5.09
CA PRO A 61 4.73 -32.83 6.16
C PRO A 61 4.74 -31.40 5.61
N GLU A 62 4.31 -30.49 6.47
CA GLU A 62 4.20 -29.06 6.18
C GLU A 62 5.14 -28.30 7.12
N ALA A 63 5.93 -27.42 6.57
CA ALA A 63 6.67 -26.43 7.33
C ALA A 63 6.23 -25.02 6.88
N ASN A 64 6.21 -24.11 7.83
CA ASN A 64 5.67 -22.76 7.61
C ASN A 64 6.75 -21.71 7.86
N PHE A 65 6.72 -20.66 7.05
CA PHE A 65 7.50 -19.46 7.32
C PHE A 65 6.64 -18.22 7.16
N LEU A 66 7.07 -17.15 7.80
CA LEU A 66 6.40 -15.85 7.80
C LEU A 66 7.09 -14.93 6.81
N VAL A 67 6.31 -14.25 6.01
CA VAL A 67 6.74 -13.09 5.21
C VAL A 67 6.08 -11.85 5.77
N LYS A 68 6.88 -10.86 6.14
CA LYS A 68 6.43 -9.55 6.59
C LYS A 68 6.88 -8.51 5.58
N MET A 69 5.93 -7.78 5.01
CA MET A 69 6.18 -6.62 4.18
C MET A 69 5.94 -5.37 5.02
N ILE A 70 6.90 -4.46 5.02
CA ILE A 70 6.83 -3.16 5.69
C ILE A 70 6.87 -2.10 4.61
N ILE A 71 5.88 -1.23 4.59
CA ILE A 71 5.78 -0.11 3.65
C ILE A 71 5.84 1.18 4.46
N ASP A 72 6.88 1.97 4.20
CA ASP A 72 7.10 3.27 4.82
C ASP A 72 6.61 4.38 3.88
N GLY A 73 5.44 4.93 4.17
CA GLY A 73 4.81 5.95 3.33
C GLY A 73 5.63 7.23 3.18
N GLU A 74 6.47 7.57 4.16
CA GLU A 74 7.33 8.75 4.08
C GLU A 74 8.42 8.61 3.02
N LYS A 75 8.83 7.38 2.74
CA LYS A 75 9.88 7.08 1.76
C LYS A 75 9.36 6.76 0.37
N LEU A 76 8.04 6.60 0.22
CA LEU A 76 7.43 6.40 -1.09
C LEU A 76 7.58 7.65 -1.94
N ASP A 77 7.81 7.45 -3.23
CA ASP A 77 7.73 8.52 -4.21
C ASP A 77 6.29 9.06 -4.32
N GLU A 78 6.17 10.27 -4.85
CA GLU A 78 4.88 10.86 -5.14
C GLU A 78 4.10 10.01 -6.15
N TRP A 79 2.81 9.87 -5.93
CA TRP A 79 1.94 9.11 -6.82
C TRP A 79 1.85 9.76 -8.20
N THR A 80 2.39 9.09 -9.21
CA THR A 80 2.49 9.62 -10.58
C THR A 80 1.35 9.16 -11.51
N MET A 81 0.51 8.24 -11.03
CA MET A 81 -0.61 7.73 -11.81
C MET A 81 -1.85 8.56 -11.53
N ASN A 82 -2.27 9.33 -12.51
CA ASN A 82 -3.51 10.11 -12.45
C ASN A 82 -4.60 9.46 -13.31
N SER A 83 -5.79 9.35 -12.77
CA SER A 83 -6.97 9.05 -13.57
C SER A 83 -7.37 10.30 -14.36
N GLY A 84 -7.65 10.17 -15.64
CA GLY A 84 -8.13 11.25 -16.47
C GLY A 84 -7.30 11.51 -17.73
N SER A 85 -7.28 12.75 -18.22
CA SER A 85 -6.69 13.13 -19.51
C SER A 85 -5.18 12.95 -19.61
N LEU A 86 -4.49 12.92 -18.49
CA LEU A 86 -3.05 12.66 -18.43
C LEU A 86 -2.72 11.16 -18.54
N GLY A 87 -3.72 10.29 -18.32
CA GLY A 87 -3.62 8.86 -18.49
C GLY A 87 -2.59 8.20 -17.58
N ASN A 88 -2.61 6.87 -17.60
CA ASN A 88 -1.60 6.05 -16.94
C ASN A 88 -0.64 5.53 -18.00
N SER A 89 0.64 5.79 -17.85
CA SER A 89 1.67 5.21 -18.70
C SER A 89 2.31 4.00 -18.02
N GLY A 90 2.85 3.06 -18.80
CA GLY A 90 3.60 1.95 -18.25
C GLY A 90 4.81 2.40 -17.43
N ALA A 91 5.45 3.48 -17.83
CA ALA A 91 6.59 4.06 -17.08
C ALA A 91 6.16 4.59 -15.72
N ASN A 92 5.02 5.27 -15.62
CA ASN A 92 4.48 5.76 -14.35
C ASN A 92 4.08 4.60 -13.43
N LEU A 93 3.53 3.52 -13.99
CA LEU A 93 3.21 2.32 -13.24
C LEU A 93 4.49 1.72 -12.66
N THR A 94 5.49 1.49 -13.48
CA THR A 94 6.78 0.91 -13.05
C THR A 94 7.47 1.75 -11.97
N ALA A 95 7.34 3.07 -12.02
CA ALA A 95 7.91 3.96 -11.00
C ALA A 95 7.22 3.85 -9.62
N ASN A 96 5.99 3.33 -9.58
CA ASN A 96 5.24 3.14 -8.33
C ASN A 96 5.19 1.68 -7.88
N GLU A 97 5.60 0.74 -8.72
CA GLU A 97 5.64 -0.69 -8.40
C GLU A 97 6.90 -1.04 -7.63
N TYR A 98 6.73 -1.93 -6.66
CA TYR A 98 7.83 -2.65 -6.03
C TYR A 98 7.60 -4.13 -6.25
N ASP A 99 8.59 -4.80 -6.82
CA ASP A 99 8.49 -6.23 -7.10
C ASP A 99 9.83 -6.95 -6.91
N GLY A 100 9.75 -8.26 -6.82
CA GLY A 100 10.93 -9.08 -6.65
C GLY A 100 10.62 -10.54 -6.43
N TYR A 101 11.55 -11.22 -5.80
CA TYR A 101 11.45 -12.66 -5.56
C TYR A 101 11.74 -12.99 -4.11
N LEU A 102 10.98 -13.94 -3.60
CA LEU A 102 11.27 -14.71 -2.41
C LEU A 102 11.94 -16.00 -2.88
N TRP A 103 13.11 -16.29 -2.36
CA TRP A 103 13.92 -17.45 -2.73
C TRP A 103 13.93 -18.48 -1.63
N LEU A 104 13.85 -19.74 -2.02
CA LEU A 104 14.07 -20.90 -1.19
C LEU A 104 15.21 -21.69 -1.85
N ASP A 105 16.41 -21.55 -1.33
CA ASP A 105 17.60 -22.19 -1.85
C ASP A 105 17.84 -23.49 -1.07
N ASP A 106 17.76 -24.64 -1.74
CA ASP A 106 17.94 -25.93 -1.12
C ASP A 106 19.42 -26.11 -0.72
N THR A 107 19.66 -26.26 0.57
CA THR A 107 20.97 -26.50 1.17
C THR A 107 21.16 -27.93 1.66
N SER A 108 20.15 -28.79 1.46
CA SER A 108 20.18 -30.20 1.89
C SER A 108 20.77 -31.16 0.87
N THR A 109 20.92 -30.70 -0.38
CA THR A 109 21.49 -31.48 -1.49
C THR A 109 22.85 -30.92 -1.94
N ASP A 110 23.60 -31.71 -2.69
CA ASP A 110 24.85 -31.24 -3.30
C ASP A 110 24.58 -30.10 -4.29
N GLU A 111 25.54 -29.15 -4.46
CA GLU A 111 25.39 -27.96 -5.27
C GLU A 111 24.91 -28.23 -6.71
N ASP A 112 25.29 -29.37 -7.29
CA ASP A 112 24.92 -29.76 -8.65
C ASP A 112 23.44 -30.19 -8.78
N ASP A 113 22.82 -30.61 -7.68
CA ASP A 113 21.42 -31.10 -7.63
C ASP A 113 20.50 -30.16 -6.81
N ALA A 114 21.03 -29.08 -6.24
CA ALA A 114 20.29 -28.16 -5.40
C ALA A 114 19.16 -27.48 -6.16
N ALA A 115 17.95 -27.62 -5.66
CA ALA A 115 16.77 -26.97 -6.24
C ALA A 115 16.64 -25.54 -5.72
N MET A 116 16.53 -24.60 -6.63
CA MET A 116 16.20 -23.21 -6.31
C MET A 116 14.75 -22.94 -6.66
N ILE A 117 13.96 -22.67 -5.65
CA ILE A 117 12.53 -22.33 -5.80
C ILE A 117 12.38 -20.83 -5.57
N HIS A 118 11.60 -20.18 -6.39
CA HIS A 118 11.28 -18.77 -6.16
C HIS A 118 9.79 -18.49 -6.32
N MET A 119 9.33 -17.51 -5.57
CA MET A 119 7.98 -16.98 -5.64
C MET A 119 8.06 -15.47 -5.88
N PRO A 120 7.41 -14.97 -6.95
CA PRO A 120 7.37 -13.54 -7.17
C PRO A 120 6.49 -12.87 -6.11
N TRP A 121 6.89 -11.68 -5.69
CA TRP A 121 6.08 -10.77 -4.91
C TRP A 121 5.93 -9.44 -5.65
N HIS A 122 4.83 -8.77 -5.40
CA HIS A 122 4.53 -7.49 -6.03
C HIS A 122 3.63 -6.67 -5.10
N VAL A 123 3.89 -5.38 -5.02
CA VAL A 123 3.02 -4.41 -4.39
C VAL A 123 3.03 -3.10 -5.16
N LEU A 124 1.87 -2.48 -5.23
CA LEU A 124 1.67 -1.13 -5.77
C LEU A 124 1.20 -0.24 -4.60
N PRO A 125 2.14 0.31 -3.82
CA PRO A 125 1.79 1.20 -2.72
C PRO A 125 1.49 2.60 -3.26
N ARG A 126 0.52 3.26 -2.65
CA ARG A 126 0.18 4.64 -2.97
C ARG A 126 0.34 5.51 -1.74
N LYS A 127 1.22 6.48 -1.81
CA LYS A 127 1.34 7.56 -0.84
C LYS A 127 0.00 8.30 -0.79
N SER A 128 -0.59 8.45 0.37
CA SER A 128 -1.97 8.89 0.51
C SER A 128 -2.16 9.93 1.60
N VAL A 129 -3.18 10.77 1.40
CA VAL A 129 -3.67 11.71 2.38
C VAL A 129 -4.60 11.02 3.38
N GLN A 130 -4.68 11.57 4.58
CA GLN A 130 -5.71 11.25 5.56
C GLN A 130 -6.27 12.54 6.13
N VAL A 131 -7.26 13.08 5.45
CA VAL A 131 -7.90 14.35 5.82
C VAL A 131 -9.09 14.09 6.71
N THR A 132 -9.15 14.80 7.82
CA THR A 132 -10.29 14.82 8.73
C THR A 132 -10.77 16.25 8.93
N ALA A 133 -12.09 16.42 8.95
CA ALA A 133 -12.71 17.67 9.38
C ALA A 133 -12.93 17.60 10.90
N ASP A 134 -12.57 18.65 11.61
CA ASP A 134 -12.91 18.77 13.02
C ASP A 134 -14.31 19.36 13.18
N PRO A 135 -15.33 18.55 13.54
CA PRO A 135 -16.68 19.03 13.70
C PRO A 135 -16.87 19.94 14.93
N ASP A 136 -15.95 19.89 15.90
CA ASP A 136 -16.03 20.67 17.12
C ASP A 136 -15.58 22.13 16.92
N VAL A 137 -14.94 22.41 15.78
CA VAL A 137 -14.50 23.75 15.37
C VAL A 137 -15.51 24.46 14.45
N LEU A 138 -16.74 24.01 14.41
CA LEU A 138 -17.82 24.83 13.88
C LEU A 138 -18.14 25.98 14.86
N SER A 139 -17.22 26.89 14.99
CA SER A 139 -17.40 28.10 15.79
C SER A 139 -18.42 29.00 15.08
N GLY A 140 -19.52 29.15 15.71
CA GLY A 140 -20.66 30.04 15.51
C GLY A 140 -20.77 30.77 14.16
N TRP A 141 -21.95 30.70 13.59
CA TRP A 141 -22.35 31.50 12.43
C TRP A 141 -22.15 32.99 12.75
N VAL A 142 -21.17 33.60 12.12
CA VAL A 142 -21.04 35.04 12.07
C VAL A 142 -21.30 35.43 10.61
N ASP A 143 -22.33 36.18 10.34
CA ASP A 143 -22.70 36.64 9.01
C ASP A 143 -22.86 35.53 7.95
N ASP A 144 -23.52 34.43 8.32
CA ASP A 144 -23.78 33.27 7.45
C ASP A 144 -22.50 32.49 7.00
N VAL A 145 -21.39 32.62 7.71
CA VAL A 145 -20.15 31.93 7.43
C VAL A 145 -19.79 31.01 8.59
N ALA A 146 -19.49 29.75 8.29
CA ALA A 146 -18.92 28.78 9.23
C ALA A 146 -17.48 28.44 8.85
N LEU A 147 -16.60 28.40 9.86
CA LEU A 147 -15.24 27.90 9.71
C LEU A 147 -15.22 26.40 10.04
N VAL A 148 -14.62 25.63 9.16
CA VAL A 148 -14.32 24.22 9.38
C VAL A 148 -12.81 24.04 9.33
N GLU A 149 -12.23 23.45 10.35
CA GLU A 149 -10.81 23.10 10.35
C GLU A 149 -10.61 21.71 9.76
N PHE A 150 -9.65 21.59 8.87
CA PHE A 150 -9.22 20.33 8.29
C PHE A 150 -7.80 20.02 8.71
N SER A 151 -7.56 18.78 9.09
CA SER A 151 -6.22 18.27 9.37
C SER A 151 -5.89 17.13 8.42
N ASN A 152 -4.63 17.07 7.98
CA ASN A 152 -4.11 15.94 7.21
C ASN A 152 -3.06 15.23 8.05
N THR A 153 -3.32 13.97 8.38
CA THR A 153 -2.39 13.08 9.11
C THR A 153 -1.76 12.02 8.19
N GLY A 154 -2.09 12.05 6.89
CA GLY A 154 -1.45 11.20 5.90
C GLY A 154 -0.08 11.74 5.48
N VAL A 155 0.63 10.95 4.70
CA VAL A 155 2.01 11.23 4.25
C VAL A 155 2.07 11.97 2.91
N GLN A 156 0.93 12.12 2.22
CA GLN A 156 0.81 12.88 0.99
C GLN A 156 0.35 14.30 1.29
N GLU A 157 0.98 15.29 0.71
CA GLU A 157 0.49 16.66 0.76
C GLU A 157 -0.80 16.82 -0.05
N THR A 158 -1.69 17.66 0.45
CA THR A 158 -2.93 18.02 -0.24
C THR A 158 -3.30 19.45 0.06
N TYR A 159 -4.10 20.02 -0.83
CA TYR A 159 -4.69 21.34 -0.62
C TYR A 159 -6.16 21.32 -1.02
N MET A 160 -6.92 22.24 -0.47
CA MET A 160 -8.32 22.42 -0.79
C MET A 160 -8.52 23.63 -1.70
N GLY A 161 -9.02 23.38 -2.90
CA GLY A 161 -9.32 24.42 -3.86
C GLY A 161 -10.74 24.97 -3.70
N LEU A 162 -10.96 25.87 -2.77
CA LEU A 162 -12.27 26.53 -2.59
C LEU A 162 -12.77 27.18 -3.87
N TYR A 163 -11.86 27.67 -4.67
CA TYR A 163 -12.18 28.29 -5.94
C TYR A 163 -12.86 27.32 -6.91
N ASP A 164 -12.37 26.10 -6.98
CA ASP A 164 -12.93 25.06 -7.84
C ASP A 164 -14.32 24.64 -7.38
N TRP A 165 -14.50 24.55 -6.07
CA TRP A 165 -15.79 24.27 -5.49
C TRP A 165 -16.84 25.32 -5.83
N ILE A 166 -16.50 26.59 -5.75
CA ILE A 166 -17.40 27.69 -6.12
C ILE A 166 -17.74 27.66 -7.63
N ALA A 167 -16.76 27.37 -8.47
CA ALA A 167 -16.95 27.33 -9.92
C ALA A 167 -17.87 26.16 -10.36
N HIS A 168 -17.78 25.02 -9.69
CA HIS A 168 -18.59 23.85 -10.03
C HIS A 168 -19.96 23.80 -9.37
N SER A 169 -20.26 24.73 -8.51
CA SER A 169 -21.53 24.78 -7.80
C SER A 169 -22.21 26.12 -7.97
N PRO A 170 -22.69 26.43 -9.17
CA PRO A 170 -23.29 27.72 -9.46
C PRO A 170 -24.57 28.00 -8.69
N GLN A 171 -25.13 27.03 -8.03
CA GLN A 171 -26.33 27.12 -7.21
C GLN A 171 -26.01 27.20 -5.72
N ILE A 172 -24.83 27.65 -5.39
CA ILE A 172 -24.49 27.88 -4.00
C ILE A 172 -25.42 28.94 -3.45
N ALA A 173 -26.31 28.48 -2.71
CA ALA A 173 -27.03 29.28 -1.80
C ALA A 173 -26.37 29.17 -0.44
N PRO A 174 -26.64 29.98 0.52
CA PRO A 174 -26.07 29.89 1.85
C PRO A 174 -26.25 28.49 2.45
N LEU A 175 -25.15 27.89 2.87
CA LEU A 175 -25.18 26.60 3.51
C LEU A 175 -26.10 26.63 4.73
N GLY A 176 -26.88 25.58 4.86
CA GLY A 176 -27.78 25.44 5.98
C GLY A 176 -29.04 26.32 5.94
N GLY A 177 -29.07 27.31 5.07
CA GLY A 177 -30.26 28.14 4.87
C GLY A 177 -31.14 27.72 3.72
N MET A 178 -30.59 26.95 2.82
CA MET A 178 -31.25 26.62 1.57
C MET A 178 -30.99 25.20 1.18
N GLY A 179 -32.02 24.48 0.82
CA GLY A 179 -31.92 23.05 0.54
C GLY A 179 -30.93 22.65 -0.56
N ASP A 180 -30.68 23.54 -1.51
CA ASP A 180 -29.82 23.26 -2.65
C ASP A 180 -28.32 23.33 -2.33
N ASN A 181 -27.96 23.88 -1.18
CA ASN A 181 -26.58 24.04 -0.78
C ASN A 181 -25.88 22.77 -0.35
N ILE A 182 -26.62 21.80 0.11
CA ILE A 182 -26.06 20.53 0.59
C ILE A 182 -25.30 19.84 -0.54
N GLN A 183 -25.81 19.89 -1.75
CA GLN A 183 -25.15 19.29 -2.91
C GLN A 183 -23.82 19.97 -3.21
N THR A 184 -23.76 21.26 -3.06
CA THR A 184 -22.54 22.04 -3.25
C THR A 184 -21.48 21.68 -2.21
N TYR A 185 -21.92 21.54 -0.97
CA TYR A 185 -21.04 21.14 0.12
C TYR A 185 -20.50 19.71 -0.07
N MET A 186 -21.34 18.81 -0.53
CA MET A 186 -20.92 17.46 -0.87
C MET A 186 -19.91 17.44 -2.03
N GLY A 187 -20.05 18.36 -2.99
CA GLY A 187 -19.08 18.53 -4.05
C GLY A 187 -17.70 18.93 -3.55
N LEU A 188 -17.63 19.78 -2.56
CA LEU A 188 -16.37 20.14 -1.92
C LEU A 188 -15.71 18.94 -1.23
N TYR A 189 -16.49 18.18 -0.51
CA TYR A 189 -15.98 16.97 0.14
C TYR A 189 -15.47 15.95 -0.87
N ASP A 190 -16.23 15.73 -1.92
CA ASP A 190 -15.86 14.83 -3.02
C ASP A 190 -14.56 15.28 -3.70
N TRP A 191 -14.41 16.58 -3.91
CA TRP A 191 -13.18 17.14 -4.46
C TRP A 191 -11.95 16.86 -3.57
N ILE A 192 -12.08 17.08 -2.26
CA ILE A 192 -11.00 16.78 -1.31
C ILE A 192 -10.65 15.29 -1.32
N ALA A 193 -11.64 14.41 -1.41
CA ALA A 193 -11.40 12.97 -1.45
C ALA A 193 -10.69 12.50 -2.73
N HIS A 194 -10.79 13.27 -3.80
CA HIS A 194 -10.20 12.92 -5.10
C HIS A 194 -8.94 13.73 -5.45
N SER A 195 -8.62 14.78 -4.71
CA SER A 195 -7.37 15.50 -4.90
C SER A 195 -6.22 14.76 -4.23
N HIS A 196 -5.39 14.20 -5.03
CA HIS A 196 -4.19 13.43 -4.65
C HIS A 196 -2.94 14.17 -5.05
#